data_ee94dbd992e0e6d56bdd1dc3fda6351c
#
_entry.id   ee94dbd992e0e6d56bdd1dc3fda6351c
#
_cell.length_a   1.000
_cell.length_b   1.000
_cell.length_c   1.000
_cell.angle_alpha   90.00
_cell.angle_beta   90.00
_cell.angle_gamma   90.00
#
_symmetry.space_group_name_H-M   'P 1'
#
loop_
_entity.id
_entity.type
_entity.pdbx_description
1 polymer ?
#
loop_
_entity_poly.entity_id
_entity_poly.type
_entity_poly.pdbx_seq_one_letter_code
_entity_poly.pdbx_strand_id
1 'polypeptide(L)'
;MSARENIQQTVVRRGFGLKGEIRESLITDYHSQLIEKIKAQGNTLKVGRLTFRLAEEFGFCYGVDFALNLAYETQRKFPDRRIFLTNEIIHNPRVNSRLGEMGIQFIDCTSTNPNRFSHITADDIVLLPAFGAPVGEYKELQNKGCLVVDTTCGSVVAVWKRVERYAREGFTAVIHGKYEHEETRATSSQASRYDGGKYLIVLNHDEARYVCRYIVEGGSKHEFVERFQKACSPGFDPDTDLTHIGLANQTTMLSGESLEIAEMFREAIEKRYGPEAVAAQFRHFDTICSATQDRQDAVNKLVQEDIDLMIVIGGYNSSNTTHLCEISSLFKPSFHIDDSGCIVSSSRIRHKPVDRATEIFTDSWLPDGDVILGLTAGASTPDRVVGEVVDRIANCCIGDSV
;
A
#
# COMPACT_ATOMS: atom_id res chain seq x y z
N MET A 1 -12.59 32.18 36.82
CA MET A 1 -13.59 31.54 35.94
C MET A 1 -12.83 30.91 34.78
N SER A 2 -12.69 29.60 34.86
CA SER A 2 -11.86 28.77 33.98
C SER A 2 -12.55 28.58 32.64
N ALA A 3 -11.87 28.91 31.55
CA ALA A 3 -12.26 28.56 30.21
C ALA A 3 -12.08 27.04 30.01
N ARG A 4 -13.16 26.30 30.19
CA ARG A 4 -13.30 24.95 29.62
C ARG A 4 -13.65 25.15 28.15
N GLU A 5 -12.63 25.43 27.33
CA GLU A 5 -12.77 25.36 25.87
C GLU A 5 -12.82 23.89 25.40
N ASN A 6 -14.01 23.54 25.01
CA ASN A 6 -14.42 22.51 24.05
C ASN A 6 -13.34 21.54 23.55
N ILE A 7 -13.17 20.44 24.26
CA ILE A 7 -12.58 19.20 23.71
C ILE A 7 -13.70 18.53 22.90
N GLN A 8 -13.94 18.98 21.67
CA GLN A 8 -14.94 18.38 20.78
C GLN A 8 -14.41 17.88 19.44
N GLN A 9 -13.09 17.80 19.26
CA GLN A 9 -12.52 17.03 18.15
C GLN A 9 -11.30 16.24 18.64
N THR A 10 -11.52 15.04 19.14
CA THR A 10 -10.46 14.07 19.42
C THR A 10 -9.83 13.48 18.14
N VAL A 11 -10.36 13.84 16.96
CA VAL A 11 -9.89 13.33 15.66
C VAL A 11 -9.64 14.46 14.70
N VAL A 12 -8.43 14.53 14.17
CA VAL A 12 -7.99 15.46 13.14
C VAL A 12 -7.71 14.71 11.84
N ARG A 13 -8.41 15.09 10.76
CA ARG A 13 -8.23 14.59 9.38
C ARG A 13 -7.79 15.69 8.41
N ARG A 14 -7.60 16.89 8.91
CA ARG A 14 -7.13 18.04 8.12
C ARG A 14 -5.84 18.55 8.74
N GLY A 15 -4.96 19.10 7.91
CA GLY A 15 -3.70 19.67 8.39
C GLY A 15 -3.92 20.81 9.42
N PHE A 16 -2.87 21.14 10.11
CA PHE A 16 -2.86 22.22 11.12
C PHE A 16 -2.54 23.59 10.50
N GLY A 17 -2.43 23.67 9.18
CA GLY A 17 -2.14 24.91 8.46
C GLY A 17 -0.65 25.30 8.46
N LEU A 18 0.25 24.35 8.77
CA LEU A 18 1.69 24.58 8.91
C LEU A 18 2.49 24.14 7.67
N LYS A 19 1.83 23.88 6.52
CA LYS A 19 2.49 23.40 5.30
C LYS A 19 3.68 24.26 4.87
N GLY A 20 3.60 25.58 5.03
CA GLY A 20 4.71 26.48 4.72
C GLY A 20 5.94 26.26 5.60
N GLU A 21 5.73 25.95 6.88
CA GLU A 21 6.81 25.75 7.85
C GLU A 21 7.53 24.41 7.71
N ILE A 22 6.82 23.37 7.23
CA ILE A 22 7.38 22.02 7.06
C ILE A 22 7.94 21.76 5.66
N ARG A 23 7.68 22.65 4.70
CA ARG A 23 8.03 22.45 3.28
C ARG A 23 9.52 22.21 3.06
N GLU A 24 10.36 23.01 3.70
CA GLU A 24 11.83 22.91 3.56
C GLU A 24 12.33 21.56 4.10
N SER A 25 11.79 21.10 5.22
CA SER A 25 12.12 19.79 5.81
C SER A 25 11.73 18.64 4.87
N LEU A 26 10.51 18.68 4.30
CA LEU A 26 10.05 17.66 3.36
C LEU A 26 10.88 17.62 2.08
N ILE A 27 11.26 18.79 1.53
CA ILE A 27 12.16 18.87 0.37
C ILE A 27 13.52 18.27 0.72
N THR A 28 14.10 18.65 1.85
CA THR A 28 15.40 18.12 2.29
C THR A 28 15.37 16.62 2.50
N ASP A 29 14.30 16.08 3.07
CA ASP A 29 14.22 14.67 3.43
C ASP A 29 13.88 13.77 2.24
N TYR A 30 13.07 14.23 1.27
CA TYR A 30 12.46 13.34 0.27
C TYR A 30 12.68 13.73 -1.18
N HIS A 31 13.07 14.97 -1.47
CA HIS A 31 13.22 15.45 -2.85
C HIS A 31 14.62 15.15 -3.42
N SER A 32 14.70 15.03 -4.75
CA SER A 32 15.97 14.86 -5.48
C SER A 32 16.07 15.83 -6.66
N GLN A 33 17.05 16.74 -6.61
CA GLN A 33 17.36 17.62 -7.72
C GLN A 33 17.79 16.86 -8.98
N LEU A 34 18.45 15.70 -8.80
CA LEU A 34 18.83 14.83 -9.92
C LEU A 34 17.58 14.32 -10.64
N ILE A 35 16.59 13.81 -9.89
CA ILE A 35 15.36 13.29 -10.47
C ILE A 35 14.58 14.40 -11.17
N GLU A 36 14.50 15.60 -10.60
CA GLU A 36 13.88 16.75 -11.27
C GLU A 36 14.54 17.05 -12.63
N LYS A 37 15.88 17.04 -12.68
CA LYS A 37 16.64 17.24 -13.92
C LYS A 37 16.33 16.15 -14.95
N ILE A 38 16.27 14.88 -14.53
CA ILE A 38 15.98 13.75 -15.42
C ILE A 38 14.54 13.88 -15.97
N LYS A 39 13.56 14.19 -15.10
CA LYS A 39 12.16 14.45 -15.52
C LYS A 39 12.09 15.60 -16.55
N ALA A 40 12.81 16.69 -16.33
CA ALA A 40 12.87 17.82 -17.26
C ALA A 40 13.52 17.47 -18.62
N GLN A 41 14.31 16.41 -18.69
CA GLN A 41 14.97 15.89 -19.89
C GLN A 41 14.22 14.73 -20.56
N GLY A 42 12.93 14.60 -20.30
CA GLY A 42 12.11 13.52 -20.88
C GLY A 42 12.38 12.15 -20.25
N ASN A 43 12.57 12.12 -18.93
CA ASN A 43 12.79 10.91 -18.13
C ASN A 43 14.02 10.07 -18.54
N THR A 44 15.02 10.72 -19.18
CA THR A 44 16.21 10.03 -19.67
C THR A 44 17.48 10.72 -19.19
N LEU A 45 18.45 9.93 -18.75
CA LEU A 45 19.81 10.40 -18.39
C LEU A 45 20.84 9.44 -18.97
N LYS A 46 21.84 9.98 -19.71
CA LYS A 46 23.00 9.19 -20.15
C LYS A 46 24.24 9.56 -19.34
N VAL A 47 24.90 8.52 -18.78
CA VAL A 47 26.16 8.65 -18.03
C VAL A 47 27.12 7.56 -18.51
N GLY A 48 28.15 7.96 -19.28
CA GLY A 48 29.08 7.02 -19.89
C GLY A 48 28.37 5.99 -20.78
N ARG A 49 28.53 4.70 -20.47
CA ARG A 49 27.89 3.59 -21.16
C ARG A 49 26.46 3.31 -20.71
N LEU A 50 26.00 3.99 -19.65
CA LEU A 50 24.67 3.75 -19.08
C LEU A 50 23.66 4.79 -19.58
N THR A 51 22.47 4.33 -19.94
CA THR A 51 21.30 5.16 -20.17
C THR A 51 20.22 4.77 -19.17
N PHE A 52 19.82 5.71 -18.32
CA PHE A 52 18.72 5.54 -17.39
C PHE A 52 17.43 6.05 -18.02
N ARG A 53 16.38 5.23 -17.97
CA ARG A 53 15.02 5.54 -18.38
C ARG A 53 14.08 5.43 -17.20
N LEU A 54 13.49 6.55 -16.76
CA LEU A 54 12.52 6.54 -15.68
C LEU A 54 11.11 6.28 -16.24
N ALA A 55 10.32 5.50 -15.54
CA ALA A 55 8.88 5.41 -15.79
C ALA A 55 8.25 6.80 -15.76
N GLU A 56 7.17 7.03 -16.50
CA GLU A 56 6.48 8.35 -16.53
C GLU A 56 5.88 8.69 -15.15
N GLU A 57 5.37 7.66 -14.43
CA GLU A 57 4.82 7.80 -13.09
C GLU A 57 5.54 6.86 -12.10
N PHE A 58 6.10 7.42 -11.05
CA PHE A 58 6.79 6.70 -9.97
C PHE A 58 6.93 7.57 -8.72
N GLY A 59 7.37 6.98 -7.61
CA GLY A 59 7.64 7.71 -6.38
C GLY A 59 6.37 8.05 -5.59
N PHE A 60 6.44 9.01 -4.68
CA PHE A 60 5.35 9.35 -3.77
C PHE A 60 4.04 9.65 -4.49
N CYS A 61 2.95 9.11 -3.97
CA CYS A 61 1.60 9.45 -4.39
C CYS A 61 0.98 10.51 -3.45
N TYR A 62 -0.12 11.13 -3.91
CA TYR A 62 -0.81 12.13 -3.11
C TYR A 62 -1.25 11.65 -1.71
N GLY A 63 -1.57 10.36 -1.55
CA GLY A 63 -1.94 9.78 -0.26
C GLY A 63 -0.76 9.71 0.70
N VAL A 64 0.43 9.39 0.19
CA VAL A 64 1.69 9.41 0.94
C VAL A 64 2.05 10.84 1.32
N ASP A 65 2.00 11.77 0.36
CA ASP A 65 2.25 13.19 0.64
C ASP A 65 1.31 13.74 1.71
N PHE A 66 0.03 13.39 1.65
CA PHE A 66 -0.95 13.77 2.66
C PHE A 66 -0.57 13.25 4.05
N ALA A 67 -0.21 11.96 4.16
CA ALA A 67 0.15 11.35 5.43
C ALA A 67 1.42 11.98 6.03
N LEU A 68 2.44 12.19 5.22
CA LEU A 68 3.70 12.82 5.66
C LEU A 68 3.49 14.28 6.06
N ASN A 69 2.74 15.06 5.26
CA ASN A 69 2.41 16.44 5.64
C ASN A 69 1.76 16.49 7.03
N LEU A 70 0.77 15.62 7.30
CA LEU A 70 0.12 15.58 8.61
C LEU A 70 1.08 15.17 9.74
N ALA A 71 1.95 14.20 9.51
CA ALA A 71 2.92 13.76 10.51
C ALA A 71 3.91 14.89 10.86
N TYR A 72 4.46 15.58 9.85
CA TYR A 72 5.37 16.71 10.05
C TYR A 72 4.67 17.91 10.70
N GLU A 73 3.46 18.27 10.25
CA GLU A 73 2.67 19.34 10.88
C GLU A 73 2.34 18.99 12.34
N THR A 74 2.06 17.73 12.65
CA THR A 74 1.79 17.28 14.02
C THR A 74 2.99 17.44 14.91
N GLN A 75 4.15 16.98 14.48
CA GLN A 75 5.41 17.13 15.22
C GLN A 75 5.77 18.60 15.42
N ARG A 76 5.59 19.41 14.37
CA ARG A 76 5.88 20.86 14.44
C ARG A 76 4.95 21.59 15.40
N LYS A 77 3.66 21.23 15.43
CA LYS A 77 2.65 21.87 16.27
C LYS A 77 2.76 21.48 17.74
N PHE A 78 3.20 20.26 18.02
CA PHE A 78 3.20 19.70 19.39
C PHE A 78 4.58 19.14 19.77
N PRO A 79 5.64 19.98 19.77
CA PRO A 79 7.01 19.50 19.97
C PRO A 79 7.26 18.86 21.35
N ASP A 80 6.45 19.25 22.36
CA ASP A 80 6.62 18.81 23.75
C ASP A 80 5.68 17.65 24.13
N ARG A 81 4.83 17.17 23.21
CA ARG A 81 3.91 16.05 23.45
C ARG A 81 4.49 14.76 22.92
N ARG A 82 4.17 13.64 23.56
CA ARG A 82 4.48 12.33 23.03
C ARG A 82 3.59 12.07 21.82
N ILE A 83 4.22 11.69 20.71
CA ILE A 83 3.53 11.36 19.47
C ILE A 83 3.80 9.89 19.16
N PHE A 84 2.73 9.13 18.98
CA PHE A 84 2.79 7.72 18.67
C PHE A 84 2.23 7.47 17.27
N LEU A 85 2.75 6.43 16.61
CA LEU A 85 2.24 5.93 15.34
C LEU A 85 1.82 4.47 15.55
N THR A 86 0.59 4.13 15.18
CA THR A 86 0.02 2.79 15.46
C THR A 86 0.66 1.68 14.65
N ASN A 87 1.33 2.02 13.56
CA ASN A 87 2.10 1.14 12.68
C ASN A 87 3.05 2.00 11.84
N GLU A 88 3.76 1.44 10.85
CA GLU A 88 4.45 2.22 9.81
C GLU A 88 3.49 3.22 9.17
N ILE A 89 3.93 4.46 8.95
CA ILE A 89 3.06 5.45 8.28
C ILE A 89 2.79 5.07 6.83
N ILE A 90 3.80 4.50 6.18
CA ILE A 90 3.80 3.89 4.84
C ILE A 90 4.86 2.77 4.82
N HIS A 91 4.78 1.85 3.87
CA HIS A 91 5.75 0.78 3.71
C HIS A 91 7.06 1.28 3.07
N ASN A 92 7.80 2.09 3.82
CA ASN A 92 9.13 2.56 3.46
C ASN A 92 10.01 2.71 4.71
N PRO A 93 11.05 1.87 4.89
CA PRO A 93 11.88 1.87 6.09
C PRO A 93 12.58 3.21 6.36
N ARG A 94 13.04 3.88 5.29
CA ARG A 94 13.73 5.17 5.42
C ARG A 94 12.81 6.28 5.92
N VAL A 95 11.56 6.30 5.43
CA VAL A 95 10.56 7.26 5.90
C VAL A 95 10.23 7.02 7.37
N ASN A 96 10.02 5.76 7.75
CA ASN A 96 9.71 5.40 9.14
C ASN A 96 10.89 5.70 10.08
N SER A 97 12.14 5.42 9.66
CA SER A 97 13.34 5.80 10.41
C SER A 97 13.41 7.32 10.63
N ARG A 98 13.13 8.11 9.58
CA ARG A 98 13.12 9.56 9.67
C ARG A 98 12.08 10.09 10.66
N LEU A 99 10.87 9.53 10.66
CA LEU A 99 9.86 9.89 11.65
C LEU A 99 10.29 9.52 13.08
N GLY A 100 10.98 8.38 13.27
CA GLY A 100 11.58 8.00 14.54
C GLY A 100 12.64 8.99 15.02
N GLU A 101 13.51 9.45 14.12
CA GLU A 101 14.51 10.51 14.41
C GLU A 101 13.88 11.85 14.83
N MET A 102 12.66 12.13 14.33
CA MET A 102 11.88 13.30 14.72
C MET A 102 11.16 13.13 16.07
N GLY A 103 11.34 11.99 16.76
CA GLY A 103 10.76 11.71 18.06
C GLY A 103 9.37 11.06 18.03
N ILE A 104 8.88 10.63 16.87
CA ILE A 104 7.63 9.85 16.76
C ILE A 104 7.91 8.40 17.19
N GLN A 105 7.14 7.89 18.13
CA GLN A 105 7.31 6.54 18.68
C GLN A 105 6.39 5.56 17.98
N PHE A 106 6.93 4.40 17.58
CA PHE A 106 6.14 3.37 16.91
C PHE A 106 5.57 2.40 17.95
N ILE A 107 4.25 2.17 17.88
CA ILE A 107 3.60 1.14 18.69
C ILE A 107 3.81 -0.20 17.98
N ASP A 108 4.30 -1.19 18.71
CA ASP A 108 4.56 -2.52 18.15
C ASP A 108 3.30 -3.10 17.50
N CYS A 109 3.37 -3.25 16.17
CA CYS A 109 2.30 -3.81 15.35
C CYS A 109 2.34 -5.35 15.26
N THR A 110 3.48 -5.96 15.61
CA THR A 110 3.67 -7.42 15.55
C THR A 110 3.02 -8.13 16.74
N SER A 111 2.74 -7.37 17.80
CA SER A 111 2.15 -7.95 19.00
C SER A 111 0.66 -8.22 18.79
N THR A 112 0.26 -9.48 18.95
CA THR A 112 -1.14 -9.88 19.14
C THR A 112 -1.68 -9.44 20.51
N ASN A 113 -0.94 -8.58 21.22
CA ASN A 113 -1.29 -8.08 22.53
C ASN A 113 -2.53 -7.19 22.44
N PRO A 114 -3.66 -7.59 23.00
CA PRO A 114 -4.87 -6.77 23.01
C PRO A 114 -4.69 -5.45 23.77
N ASN A 115 -3.64 -5.34 24.59
CA ASN A 115 -3.35 -4.16 25.41
C ASN A 115 -2.25 -3.26 24.78
N ARG A 116 -2.01 -3.33 23.46
CA ARG A 116 -0.94 -2.56 22.80
C ARG A 116 -1.01 -1.04 23.01
N PHE A 117 -2.19 -0.52 23.30
CA PHE A 117 -2.41 0.91 23.60
C PHE A 117 -2.46 1.22 25.11
N SER A 118 -2.15 0.27 26.03
CA SER A 118 -2.28 0.48 27.49
C SER A 118 -1.52 1.69 28.00
N HIS A 119 -0.37 2.03 27.39
CA HIS A 119 0.49 3.15 27.76
C HIS A 119 0.06 4.52 27.20
N ILE A 120 -0.97 4.55 26.33
CA ILE A 120 -1.51 5.78 25.76
C ILE A 120 -2.45 6.44 26.75
N THR A 121 -2.32 7.75 26.91
CA THR A 121 -3.09 8.61 27.79
C THR A 121 -3.80 9.73 27.01
N ALA A 122 -4.65 10.50 27.66
CA ALA A 122 -5.34 11.66 27.06
C ALA A 122 -4.38 12.79 26.62
N ASP A 123 -3.18 12.83 27.20
CA ASP A 123 -2.18 13.86 26.85
C ASP A 123 -1.36 13.49 25.61
N ASP A 124 -1.51 12.29 25.10
CA ASP A 124 -0.76 11.80 23.96
C ASP A 124 -1.42 12.14 22.62
N ILE A 125 -0.62 12.08 21.56
CA ILE A 125 -1.09 12.18 20.18
C ILE A 125 -0.84 10.85 19.49
N VAL A 126 -1.83 10.34 18.77
CA VAL A 126 -1.70 9.09 18.04
C VAL A 126 -1.99 9.32 16.56
N LEU A 127 -0.98 9.07 15.72
CA LEU A 127 -1.10 9.06 14.26
C LEU A 127 -1.61 7.69 13.81
N LEU A 128 -2.61 7.68 12.93
CA LEU A 128 -2.99 6.49 12.19
C LEU A 128 -2.28 6.51 10.83
N PRO A 129 -1.82 5.35 10.30
CA PRO A 129 -1.07 5.30 9.03
C PRO A 129 -1.94 5.60 7.81
N ALA A 130 -1.28 5.76 6.65
CA ALA A 130 -1.96 5.99 5.37
C ALA A 130 -2.93 4.87 4.97
N PHE A 131 -2.72 3.64 5.45
CA PHE A 131 -3.61 2.48 5.21
C PHE A 131 -4.81 2.45 6.17
N GLY A 132 -4.86 3.35 7.16
CA GLY A 132 -5.89 3.38 8.18
C GLY A 132 -5.68 2.42 9.34
N ALA A 133 -6.69 2.27 10.18
CA ALA A 133 -6.70 1.37 11.31
C ALA A 133 -8.05 0.65 11.44
N PRO A 134 -8.06 -0.58 12.01
CA PRO A 134 -9.31 -1.29 12.30
C PRO A 134 -10.24 -0.48 13.20
N VAL A 135 -11.56 -0.65 12.98
CA VAL A 135 -12.61 0.08 13.73
C VAL A 135 -12.47 -0.06 15.24
N GLY A 136 -12.06 -1.27 15.72
CA GLY A 136 -11.85 -1.51 17.15
C GLY A 136 -10.73 -0.66 17.74
N GLU A 137 -9.59 -0.58 17.06
CA GLU A 137 -8.45 0.25 17.48
C GLU A 137 -8.80 1.74 17.52
N TYR A 138 -9.50 2.20 16.48
CA TYR A 138 -9.97 3.58 16.41
C TYR A 138 -10.88 3.94 17.59
N LYS A 139 -11.86 3.06 17.93
CA LYS A 139 -12.75 3.24 19.08
C LYS A 139 -11.97 3.23 20.41
N GLU A 140 -10.99 2.33 20.55
CA GLU A 140 -10.18 2.27 21.76
C GLU A 140 -9.40 3.57 21.98
N LEU A 141 -8.75 4.10 20.95
CA LEU A 141 -8.01 5.38 21.04
C LEU A 141 -8.94 6.55 21.37
N GLN A 142 -10.13 6.60 20.77
CA GLN A 142 -11.13 7.62 21.12
C GLN A 142 -11.55 7.53 22.58
N ASN A 143 -11.77 6.34 23.11
CA ASN A 143 -12.15 6.12 24.50
C ASN A 143 -11.04 6.54 25.49
N LYS A 144 -9.77 6.50 25.08
CA LYS A 144 -8.64 7.00 25.88
C LYS A 144 -8.58 8.54 25.93
N GLY A 145 -9.33 9.23 25.06
CA GLY A 145 -9.37 10.70 25.01
C GLY A 145 -8.11 11.34 24.42
N CYS A 146 -7.19 10.57 23.85
CA CYS A 146 -6.01 11.11 23.17
C CYS A 146 -6.39 11.83 21.86
N LEU A 147 -5.50 12.71 21.37
CA LEU A 147 -5.68 13.34 20.07
C LEU A 147 -5.30 12.33 18.97
N VAL A 148 -6.27 11.91 18.20
CA VAL A 148 -6.03 11.03 17.02
C VAL A 148 -5.84 11.90 15.78
N VAL A 149 -4.71 11.75 15.11
CA VAL A 149 -4.44 12.37 13.80
C VAL A 149 -4.55 11.29 12.75
N ASP A 150 -5.62 11.34 11.98
CA ASP A 150 -5.94 10.30 11.00
C ASP A 150 -5.36 10.67 9.63
N THR A 151 -4.25 10.00 9.28
CA THR A 151 -3.56 10.20 8.01
C THR A 151 -4.04 9.27 6.90
N THR A 152 -5.13 8.54 7.12
CA THR A 152 -5.68 7.57 6.16
C THR A 152 -5.89 8.21 4.79
N CYS A 153 -5.33 7.58 3.75
CA CYS A 153 -5.45 8.02 2.37
C CYS A 153 -6.92 8.10 1.92
N GLY A 154 -7.25 9.12 1.15
CA GLY A 154 -8.59 9.33 0.62
C GLY A 154 -9.12 8.16 -0.21
N SER A 155 -8.26 7.46 -0.96
CA SER A 155 -8.62 6.25 -1.70
C SER A 155 -9.04 5.11 -0.77
N VAL A 156 -8.28 4.87 0.31
CA VAL A 156 -8.65 3.87 1.33
C VAL A 156 -10.00 4.20 1.98
N VAL A 157 -10.22 5.48 2.34
CA VAL A 157 -11.51 5.93 2.88
C VAL A 157 -12.66 5.72 1.88
N ALA A 158 -12.40 5.86 0.58
CA ALA A 158 -13.41 5.59 -0.46
C ALA A 158 -13.80 4.10 -0.49
N VAL A 159 -12.83 3.19 -0.36
CA VAL A 159 -13.08 1.73 -0.23
C VAL A 159 -13.91 1.44 1.03
N TRP A 160 -13.55 2.04 2.18
CA TRP A 160 -14.29 1.87 3.43
C TRP A 160 -15.77 2.22 3.27
N LYS A 161 -16.08 3.36 2.64
CA LYS A 161 -17.48 3.77 2.38
C LYS A 161 -18.24 2.76 1.53
N ARG A 162 -17.56 2.02 0.62
CA ARG A 162 -18.18 0.95 -0.15
C ARG A 162 -18.48 -0.26 0.72
N VAL A 163 -17.50 -0.72 1.50
CA VAL A 163 -17.67 -1.85 2.44
C VAL A 163 -18.75 -1.55 3.48
N GLU A 164 -18.76 -0.34 4.04
CA GLU A 164 -19.83 0.12 4.95
C GLU A 164 -21.21 0.09 4.28
N ARG A 165 -21.29 0.53 3.02
CA ARG A 165 -22.52 0.49 2.25
C ARG A 165 -22.99 -0.94 2.00
N TYR A 166 -22.08 -1.86 1.63
CA TYR A 166 -22.40 -3.26 1.44
C TYR A 166 -22.98 -3.88 2.72
N ALA A 167 -22.27 -3.71 3.84
CA ALA A 167 -22.75 -4.23 5.12
C ALA A 167 -24.12 -3.68 5.53
N ARG A 168 -24.36 -2.38 5.34
CA ARG A 168 -25.64 -1.74 5.63
C ARG A 168 -26.79 -2.25 4.76
N GLU A 169 -26.49 -2.62 3.52
CA GLU A 169 -27.48 -3.12 2.56
C GLU A 169 -27.61 -4.65 2.59
N GLY A 170 -26.96 -5.34 3.55
CA GLY A 170 -27.03 -6.80 3.74
C GLY A 170 -26.18 -7.61 2.74
N PHE A 171 -25.18 -6.97 2.11
CA PHE A 171 -24.23 -7.66 1.24
C PHE A 171 -22.98 -8.06 2.02
N THR A 172 -22.45 -9.23 1.71
CA THR A 172 -21.09 -9.60 2.11
C THR A 172 -20.08 -8.81 1.32
N ALA A 173 -19.15 -8.14 2.01
CA ALA A 173 -18.01 -7.49 1.37
C ALA A 173 -16.95 -8.55 1.00
N VAL A 174 -16.84 -8.90 -0.28
CA VAL A 174 -15.71 -9.70 -0.77
C VAL A 174 -14.59 -8.75 -1.15
N ILE A 175 -13.41 -8.93 -0.55
CA ILE A 175 -12.28 -8.02 -0.69
C ILE A 175 -11.12 -8.76 -1.36
N HIS A 176 -10.74 -8.35 -2.57
CA HIS A 176 -9.52 -8.81 -3.20
C HIS A 176 -8.32 -8.13 -2.55
N GLY A 177 -7.50 -8.91 -1.85
CA GLY A 177 -6.36 -8.38 -1.09
C GLY A 177 -5.68 -9.42 -0.21
N LYS A 178 -4.58 -9.00 0.41
CA LYS A 178 -3.83 -9.83 1.38
C LYS A 178 -4.47 -9.68 2.75
N TYR A 179 -4.97 -10.76 3.36
CA TYR A 179 -5.69 -10.70 4.65
C TYR A 179 -4.83 -10.19 5.80
N GLU A 180 -3.50 -10.35 5.73
CA GLU A 180 -2.57 -9.86 6.75
C GLU A 180 -2.21 -8.38 6.58
N HIS A 181 -2.47 -7.79 5.41
CA HIS A 181 -2.11 -6.41 5.11
C HIS A 181 -2.99 -5.44 5.92
N GLU A 182 -2.38 -4.38 6.46
CA GLU A 182 -3.00 -3.41 7.35
C GLU A 182 -4.22 -2.74 6.70
N GLU A 183 -4.12 -2.35 5.43
CA GLU A 183 -5.24 -1.77 4.67
C GLU A 183 -6.41 -2.73 4.57
N THR A 184 -6.14 -4.02 4.28
CA THR A 184 -7.18 -5.03 4.14
C THR A 184 -7.85 -5.30 5.49
N ARG A 185 -7.09 -5.36 6.59
CA ARG A 185 -7.62 -5.48 7.96
C ARG A 185 -8.46 -4.27 8.36
N ALA A 186 -8.00 -3.06 8.06
CA ALA A 186 -8.75 -1.83 8.32
C ALA A 186 -10.05 -1.79 7.50
N THR A 187 -9.99 -2.16 6.21
CA THR A 187 -11.10 -2.20 5.28
C THR A 187 -12.14 -3.26 5.67
N SER A 188 -11.73 -4.50 5.92
CA SER A 188 -12.64 -5.59 6.30
C SER A 188 -13.36 -5.28 7.63
N SER A 189 -12.67 -4.62 8.57
CA SER A 189 -13.26 -4.23 9.84
C SER A 189 -14.43 -3.23 9.70
N GLN A 190 -14.54 -2.51 8.57
CA GLN A 190 -15.66 -1.60 8.34
C GLN A 190 -16.99 -2.33 8.21
N ALA A 191 -16.99 -3.59 7.74
CA ALA A 191 -18.19 -4.41 7.71
C ALA A 191 -18.77 -4.63 9.12
N SER A 192 -17.91 -4.74 10.15
CA SER A 192 -18.31 -4.95 11.54
C SER A 192 -18.96 -3.74 12.23
N ARG A 193 -19.08 -2.60 11.54
CA ARG A 193 -19.83 -1.43 12.05
C ARG A 193 -21.33 -1.67 12.10
N TYR A 194 -21.81 -2.63 11.34
CA TYR A 194 -23.24 -2.95 11.21
C TYR A 194 -23.49 -4.37 11.71
N ASP A 195 -24.59 -4.53 12.44
CA ASP A 195 -25.01 -5.85 12.93
C ASP A 195 -25.24 -6.80 11.76
N GLY A 196 -24.65 -7.98 11.82
CA GLY A 196 -24.72 -8.96 10.73
C GLY A 196 -23.81 -8.66 9.53
N GLY A 197 -23.05 -7.58 9.56
CA GLY A 197 -22.11 -7.26 8.46
C GLY A 197 -21.04 -8.32 8.30
N LYS A 198 -20.88 -8.82 7.07
CA LYS A 198 -19.98 -9.92 6.72
C LYS A 198 -18.92 -9.49 5.72
N TYR A 199 -17.76 -10.13 5.82
CA TYR A 199 -16.71 -10.00 4.83
C TYR A 199 -16.03 -11.34 4.56
N LEU A 200 -15.46 -11.44 3.35
CA LEU A 200 -14.56 -12.50 2.92
C LEU A 200 -13.42 -11.87 2.13
N ILE A 201 -12.18 -12.26 2.43
CA ILE A 201 -11.00 -11.77 1.69
C ILE A 201 -10.54 -12.90 0.77
N VAL A 202 -10.23 -12.58 -0.47
CA VAL A 202 -9.64 -13.48 -1.46
C VAL A 202 -8.34 -12.88 -1.96
N LEU A 203 -7.29 -13.69 -2.02
CA LEU A 203 -5.95 -13.24 -2.35
C LEU A 203 -5.72 -13.16 -3.86
N ASN A 204 -6.26 -14.11 -4.63
CA ASN A 204 -5.93 -14.32 -6.04
C ASN A 204 -7.04 -15.10 -6.77
N HIS A 205 -6.82 -15.36 -8.06
CA HIS A 205 -7.73 -16.14 -8.89
C HIS A 205 -8.06 -17.53 -8.34
N ASP A 206 -7.11 -18.22 -7.72
CA ASP A 206 -7.35 -19.58 -7.23
C ASP A 206 -8.31 -19.59 -6.04
N GLU A 207 -8.17 -18.64 -5.13
CA GLU A 207 -9.13 -18.47 -4.03
C GLU A 207 -10.48 -17.98 -4.54
N ALA A 208 -10.50 -17.01 -5.46
CA ALA A 208 -11.74 -16.54 -6.08
C ALA A 208 -12.46 -17.68 -6.81
N ARG A 209 -11.74 -18.51 -7.57
CA ARG A 209 -12.30 -19.69 -8.27
C ARG A 209 -12.90 -20.70 -7.29
N TYR A 210 -12.23 -20.93 -6.16
CA TYR A 210 -12.77 -21.81 -5.13
C TYR A 210 -14.10 -21.30 -4.57
N VAL A 211 -14.17 -20.00 -4.24
CA VAL A 211 -15.40 -19.36 -3.73
C VAL A 211 -16.51 -19.39 -4.81
N CYS A 212 -16.20 -19.03 -6.06
CA CYS A 212 -17.14 -19.06 -7.17
C CYS A 212 -17.71 -20.48 -7.40
N ARG A 213 -16.86 -21.50 -7.34
CA ARG A 213 -17.33 -22.90 -7.42
C ARG A 213 -18.27 -23.24 -6.27
N TYR A 214 -17.95 -22.82 -5.04
CA TYR A 214 -18.84 -23.02 -3.91
C TYR A 214 -20.22 -22.34 -4.11
N ILE A 215 -20.25 -21.13 -4.62
CA ILE A 215 -21.49 -20.41 -4.96
C ILE A 215 -22.34 -21.23 -5.93
N VAL A 216 -21.73 -21.79 -6.98
CA VAL A 216 -22.46 -22.49 -8.06
C VAL A 216 -22.89 -23.90 -7.66
N GLU A 217 -21.99 -24.66 -7.07
CA GLU A 217 -22.13 -26.12 -6.88
C GLU A 217 -22.43 -26.49 -5.42
N GLY A 218 -22.19 -25.56 -4.47
CA GLY A 218 -22.14 -25.89 -3.05
C GLY A 218 -20.85 -26.63 -2.68
N GLY A 219 -20.80 -27.13 -1.45
CA GLY A 219 -19.65 -27.88 -0.98
C GLY A 219 -19.66 -28.12 0.53
N SER A 220 -18.51 -28.52 1.06
CA SER A 220 -18.32 -28.68 2.50
C SER A 220 -18.15 -27.32 3.15
N LYS A 221 -19.14 -26.90 3.95
CA LYS A 221 -19.08 -25.67 4.76
C LYS A 221 -17.89 -25.67 5.72
N HIS A 222 -17.60 -26.83 6.28
CA HIS A 222 -16.46 -26.99 7.22
C HIS A 222 -15.14 -26.68 6.50
N GLU A 223 -14.90 -27.31 5.34
CA GLU A 223 -13.68 -27.07 4.56
C GLU A 223 -13.57 -25.61 4.09
N PHE A 224 -14.69 -24.98 3.70
CA PHE A 224 -14.71 -23.57 3.32
C PHE A 224 -14.25 -22.69 4.49
N VAL A 225 -14.88 -22.86 5.66
CA VAL A 225 -14.58 -22.03 6.85
C VAL A 225 -13.14 -22.28 7.34
N GLU A 226 -12.67 -23.53 7.31
CA GLU A 226 -11.29 -23.86 7.67
C GLU A 226 -10.29 -23.16 6.73
N ARG A 227 -10.53 -23.19 5.41
CA ARG A 227 -9.68 -22.53 4.40
C ARG A 227 -9.61 -21.02 4.58
N PHE A 228 -10.74 -20.37 4.87
CA PHE A 228 -10.83 -18.91 5.00
C PHE A 228 -10.89 -18.44 6.46
N GLN A 229 -10.53 -19.26 7.42
CA GLN A 229 -10.63 -18.96 8.86
C GLN A 229 -10.06 -17.59 9.27
N LYS A 230 -8.91 -17.21 8.66
CA LYS A 230 -8.26 -15.93 8.91
C LYS A 230 -8.73 -14.79 7.97
N ALA A 231 -9.46 -15.15 6.93
CA ALA A 231 -9.83 -14.28 5.83
C ALA A 231 -11.34 -13.95 5.78
N CYS A 232 -12.15 -14.46 6.73
CA CYS A 232 -13.57 -14.15 6.80
C CYS A 232 -13.98 -13.61 8.18
N SER A 233 -15.15 -12.97 8.22
CA SER A 233 -15.75 -12.48 9.46
C SER A 233 -16.11 -13.62 10.41
N PRO A 234 -16.10 -13.39 11.74
CA PRO A 234 -16.56 -14.38 12.73
C PRO A 234 -17.99 -14.83 12.42
N GLY A 235 -18.22 -16.16 12.51
CA GLY A 235 -19.53 -16.76 12.24
C GLY A 235 -19.97 -16.64 10.77
N PHE A 236 -19.03 -16.61 9.85
CA PHE A 236 -19.29 -16.61 8.41
C PHE A 236 -19.95 -17.95 8.00
N ASP A 237 -21.06 -17.85 7.29
CA ASP A 237 -21.78 -18.99 6.75
C ASP A 237 -21.82 -18.89 5.20
N PRO A 238 -21.01 -19.70 4.47
CA PRO A 238 -20.93 -19.58 3.03
C PRO A 238 -22.25 -19.88 2.29
N ASP A 239 -23.18 -20.65 2.91
CA ASP A 239 -24.48 -20.98 2.31
C ASP A 239 -25.42 -19.78 2.27
N THR A 240 -25.33 -18.89 3.24
CA THR A 240 -26.18 -17.70 3.36
C THR A 240 -25.44 -16.41 2.99
N ASP A 241 -24.19 -16.29 3.43
CA ASP A 241 -23.43 -15.03 3.33
C ASP A 241 -22.88 -14.79 1.91
N LEU A 242 -22.85 -15.80 1.03
CA LEU A 242 -22.44 -15.65 -0.37
C LEU A 242 -23.60 -15.43 -1.36
N THR A 243 -24.82 -15.19 -0.87
CA THR A 243 -25.99 -14.94 -1.73
C THR A 243 -26.06 -13.52 -2.27
N HIS A 244 -25.52 -12.55 -1.54
CA HIS A 244 -25.44 -11.15 -1.94
C HIS A 244 -24.01 -10.65 -1.71
N ILE A 245 -23.31 -10.29 -2.79
CA ILE A 245 -21.89 -9.99 -2.78
C ILE A 245 -21.62 -8.57 -3.28
N GLY A 246 -20.85 -7.80 -2.49
CA GLY A 246 -20.26 -6.54 -2.92
C GLY A 246 -18.75 -6.65 -3.01
N LEU A 247 -18.16 -6.48 -4.19
CA LEU A 247 -16.72 -6.59 -4.38
C LEU A 247 -16.01 -5.26 -4.11
N ALA A 248 -14.87 -5.33 -3.43
CA ALA A 248 -13.92 -4.25 -3.19
C ALA A 248 -12.49 -4.79 -3.27
N ASN A 249 -11.50 -3.90 -3.38
CA ASN A 249 -10.10 -4.31 -3.47
C ASN A 249 -9.24 -3.56 -2.45
N GLN A 250 -8.17 -4.17 -1.99
CA GLN A 250 -7.03 -3.44 -1.44
C GLN A 250 -6.50 -2.53 -2.55
N THR A 251 -6.29 -1.25 -2.27
CA THR A 251 -6.03 -0.20 -3.29
C THR A 251 -4.76 -0.41 -4.12
N THR A 252 -3.88 -1.29 -3.67
CA THR A 252 -2.57 -1.56 -4.26
C THR A 252 -2.49 -2.89 -5.03
N MET A 253 -3.60 -3.61 -5.22
CA MET A 253 -3.62 -4.85 -6.00
C MET A 253 -3.43 -4.61 -7.50
N LEU A 254 -3.17 -5.68 -8.26
CA LEU A 254 -3.13 -5.61 -9.72
C LEU A 254 -4.54 -5.33 -10.26
N SER A 255 -4.66 -4.27 -11.05
CA SER A 255 -5.95 -3.82 -11.58
C SER A 255 -6.59 -4.87 -12.50
N GLY A 256 -5.81 -5.45 -13.42
CA GLY A 256 -6.30 -6.51 -14.31
C GLY A 256 -6.84 -7.71 -13.55
N GLU A 257 -6.09 -8.21 -12.56
CA GLU A 257 -6.52 -9.33 -11.71
C GLU A 257 -7.80 -9.00 -10.94
N SER A 258 -7.90 -7.79 -10.41
CA SER A 258 -9.09 -7.34 -9.68
C SER A 258 -10.36 -7.34 -10.55
N LEU A 259 -10.23 -6.89 -11.81
CA LEU A 259 -11.34 -6.90 -12.78
C LEU A 259 -11.74 -8.33 -13.19
N GLU A 260 -10.77 -9.21 -13.42
CA GLU A 260 -11.01 -10.62 -13.74
C GLU A 260 -11.71 -11.35 -12.58
N ILE A 261 -11.27 -11.11 -11.34
CA ILE A 261 -11.92 -11.66 -10.15
C ILE A 261 -13.35 -11.13 -10.03
N ALA A 262 -13.58 -9.85 -10.31
CA ALA A 262 -14.94 -9.29 -10.30
C ALA A 262 -15.86 -9.99 -11.31
N GLU A 263 -15.37 -10.24 -12.51
CA GLU A 263 -16.12 -10.94 -13.54
C GLU A 263 -16.40 -12.39 -13.16
N MET A 264 -15.43 -13.10 -12.56
CA MET A 264 -15.65 -14.47 -12.05
C MET A 264 -16.80 -14.53 -11.04
N PHE A 265 -16.86 -13.60 -10.09
CA PHE A 265 -17.96 -13.54 -9.12
C PHE A 265 -19.30 -13.18 -9.78
N ARG A 266 -19.31 -12.25 -10.73
CA ARG A 266 -20.50 -11.90 -11.50
C ARG A 266 -21.07 -13.12 -12.22
N GLU A 267 -20.21 -13.87 -12.94
CA GLU A 267 -20.57 -15.08 -13.65
C GLU A 267 -21.08 -16.18 -12.70
N ALA A 268 -20.47 -16.34 -11.53
CA ALA A 268 -20.89 -17.32 -10.53
C ALA A 268 -22.31 -17.02 -10.00
N ILE A 269 -22.62 -15.75 -9.73
CA ILE A 269 -23.97 -15.32 -9.32
C ILE A 269 -24.98 -15.55 -10.47
N GLU A 270 -24.61 -15.17 -11.71
CA GLU A 270 -25.44 -15.39 -12.88
C GLU A 270 -25.74 -16.89 -13.11
N LYS A 271 -24.72 -17.74 -13.02
CA LYS A 271 -24.86 -19.19 -13.20
C LYS A 271 -25.71 -19.82 -12.10
N ARG A 272 -25.63 -19.33 -10.87
CA ARG A 272 -26.38 -19.90 -9.74
C ARG A 272 -27.83 -19.45 -9.69
N TYR A 273 -28.10 -18.17 -9.95
CA TYR A 273 -29.37 -17.52 -9.67
C TYR A 273 -30.08 -16.98 -10.94
N GLY A 274 -29.39 -17.02 -12.08
CA GLY A 274 -29.89 -16.51 -13.36
C GLY A 274 -29.50 -15.04 -13.59
N PRO A 275 -29.56 -14.58 -14.87
CA PRO A 275 -29.11 -13.23 -15.24
C PRO A 275 -29.91 -12.10 -14.56
N GLU A 276 -31.18 -12.31 -14.26
CA GLU A 276 -32.05 -11.34 -13.59
C GLU A 276 -31.59 -11.05 -12.13
N ALA A 277 -30.94 -12.03 -11.51
CA ALA A 277 -30.49 -11.90 -10.13
C ALA A 277 -29.21 -11.05 -9.98
N VAL A 278 -28.40 -10.92 -11.03
CA VAL A 278 -27.11 -10.23 -10.98
C VAL A 278 -27.25 -8.79 -10.44
N ALA A 279 -28.21 -8.04 -10.98
CA ALA A 279 -28.42 -6.65 -10.55
C ALA A 279 -28.84 -6.51 -9.08
N ALA A 280 -29.47 -7.54 -8.50
CA ALA A 280 -29.92 -7.54 -7.11
C ALA A 280 -28.88 -8.10 -6.15
N GLN A 281 -28.09 -9.09 -6.57
CA GLN A 281 -27.22 -9.88 -5.69
C GLN A 281 -25.73 -9.62 -5.87
N PHE A 282 -25.32 -8.91 -6.93
CA PHE A 282 -23.91 -8.58 -7.18
C PHE A 282 -23.70 -7.09 -7.36
N ARG A 283 -22.65 -6.57 -6.72
CA ARG A 283 -22.17 -5.19 -6.86
C ARG A 283 -20.66 -5.17 -6.99
N HIS A 284 -20.19 -4.39 -7.92
CA HIS A 284 -18.77 -4.16 -8.12
C HIS A 284 -18.50 -2.67 -8.31
N PHE A 285 -17.44 -2.19 -7.68
CA PHE A 285 -16.84 -0.89 -7.96
C PHE A 285 -15.33 -1.11 -8.05
N ASP A 286 -14.72 -0.61 -9.11
CA ASP A 286 -13.28 -0.53 -9.17
C ASP A 286 -12.78 0.40 -8.05
N THR A 287 -12.01 -0.19 -7.13
CA THR A 287 -11.46 0.50 -5.96
C THR A 287 -9.93 0.53 -5.97
N ILE A 288 -9.29 0.11 -7.07
CA ILE A 288 -7.87 0.36 -7.29
C ILE A 288 -7.66 1.86 -7.37
N CYS A 289 -6.66 2.38 -6.64
CA CYS A 289 -6.43 3.82 -6.66
C CYS A 289 -5.74 4.25 -7.96
N SER A 290 -6.05 5.47 -8.44
CA SER A 290 -5.42 6.02 -9.65
C SER A 290 -3.90 5.99 -9.59
N ALA A 291 -3.33 6.31 -8.42
CA ALA A 291 -1.88 6.28 -8.25
C ALA A 291 -1.27 4.88 -8.43
N THR A 292 -1.99 3.80 -8.09
CA THR A 292 -1.57 2.43 -8.39
C THR A 292 -1.70 2.14 -9.88
N GLN A 293 -2.82 2.50 -10.49
CA GLN A 293 -3.06 2.30 -11.92
C GLN A 293 -2.03 3.04 -12.76
N ASP A 294 -1.83 4.34 -12.51
CA ASP A 294 -0.89 5.18 -13.27
C ASP A 294 0.53 4.58 -13.27
N ARG A 295 0.97 4.01 -12.13
CA ARG A 295 2.30 3.37 -12.02
C ARG A 295 2.37 2.03 -12.73
N GLN A 296 1.31 1.23 -12.67
CA GLN A 296 1.22 -0.03 -13.43
C GLN A 296 1.25 0.26 -14.94
N ASP A 297 0.50 1.24 -15.41
CA ASP A 297 0.48 1.67 -16.81
C ASP A 297 1.83 2.21 -17.26
N ALA A 298 2.50 3.03 -16.43
CA ALA A 298 3.82 3.57 -16.72
C ALA A 298 4.88 2.47 -16.84
N VAL A 299 4.83 1.44 -15.99
CA VAL A 299 5.74 0.27 -16.10
C VAL A 299 5.42 -0.55 -17.33
N ASN A 300 4.14 -0.84 -17.60
CA ASN A 300 3.72 -1.56 -18.79
C ASN A 300 4.21 -0.86 -20.09
N LYS A 301 4.19 0.48 -20.12
CA LYS A 301 4.72 1.26 -21.23
C LYS A 301 6.24 1.15 -21.31
N LEU A 302 6.95 1.36 -20.17
CA LEU A 302 8.40 1.37 -20.13
C LEU A 302 9.02 0.02 -20.55
N VAL A 303 8.44 -1.12 -20.15
CA VAL A 303 8.97 -2.45 -20.50
C VAL A 303 8.84 -2.80 -21.99
N GLN A 304 8.02 -2.05 -22.75
CA GLN A 304 7.92 -2.18 -24.21
C GLN A 304 9.00 -1.37 -24.95
N GLU A 305 9.71 -0.48 -24.25
CA GLU A 305 10.82 0.26 -24.82
C GLU A 305 12.06 -0.64 -24.94
N ASP A 306 13.06 -0.13 -25.68
CA ASP A 306 14.36 -0.79 -25.80
C ASP A 306 15.17 -0.57 -24.51
N ILE A 307 14.91 -1.41 -23.50
CA ILE A 307 15.62 -1.46 -22.24
C ILE A 307 16.16 -2.87 -21.99
N ASP A 308 17.33 -2.99 -21.34
CA ASP A 308 18.00 -4.25 -21.08
C ASP A 308 17.52 -4.90 -19.78
N LEU A 309 17.31 -4.10 -18.74
CA LEU A 309 16.85 -4.57 -17.44
C LEU A 309 16.07 -3.48 -16.69
N MET A 310 15.34 -3.90 -15.64
CA MET A 310 14.53 -3.04 -14.77
C MET A 310 15.07 -3.02 -13.35
N ILE A 311 15.14 -1.83 -12.76
CA ILE A 311 15.32 -1.62 -11.32
C ILE A 311 14.01 -1.09 -10.75
N VAL A 312 13.42 -1.85 -9.83
CA VAL A 312 12.18 -1.50 -9.14
C VAL A 312 12.51 -1.15 -7.69
N ILE A 313 12.27 0.11 -7.32
CA ILE A 313 12.78 0.68 -6.05
C ILE A 313 11.65 0.84 -5.05
N GLY A 314 11.82 0.32 -3.83
CA GLY A 314 10.91 0.54 -2.71
C GLY A 314 10.85 -0.61 -1.73
N GLY A 315 10.20 -0.38 -0.58
CA GLY A 315 10.15 -1.33 0.53
C GLY A 315 9.61 -2.71 0.14
N TYR A 316 10.22 -3.77 0.64
CA TYR A 316 9.89 -5.16 0.31
C TYR A 316 8.52 -5.62 0.83
N ASN A 317 7.92 -4.89 1.76
CA ASN A 317 6.56 -5.09 2.28
C ASN A 317 5.51 -4.22 1.57
N SER A 318 5.92 -3.39 0.58
CA SER A 318 5.02 -2.60 -0.24
C SER A 318 4.39 -3.45 -1.35
N SER A 319 3.07 -3.69 -1.26
CA SER A 319 2.33 -4.40 -2.32
C SER A 319 2.44 -3.69 -3.67
N ASN A 320 2.36 -2.35 -3.70
CA ASN A 320 2.51 -1.59 -4.94
C ASN A 320 3.87 -1.86 -5.59
N THR A 321 4.98 -1.76 -4.84
CA THR A 321 6.34 -2.01 -5.39
C THR A 321 6.49 -3.45 -5.87
N THR A 322 6.00 -4.42 -5.11
CA THR A 322 6.05 -5.84 -5.49
C THR A 322 5.33 -6.07 -6.83
N HIS A 323 4.13 -5.54 -7.00
CA HIS A 323 3.37 -5.68 -8.26
C HIS A 323 4.04 -5.00 -9.45
N LEU A 324 4.72 -3.85 -9.27
CA LEU A 324 5.53 -3.25 -10.33
C LEU A 324 6.69 -4.18 -10.75
N CYS A 325 7.30 -4.88 -9.79
CA CYS A 325 8.35 -5.87 -10.09
C CYS A 325 7.76 -7.11 -10.78
N GLU A 326 6.59 -7.59 -10.37
CA GLU A 326 5.88 -8.68 -11.03
C GLU A 326 5.61 -8.36 -12.50
N ILE A 327 5.03 -7.19 -12.79
CA ILE A 327 4.76 -6.73 -14.15
C ILE A 327 6.05 -6.66 -14.96
N SER A 328 7.08 -6.01 -14.45
CA SER A 328 8.33 -5.83 -15.20
C SER A 328 9.06 -7.16 -15.46
N SER A 329 9.00 -8.10 -14.52
CA SER A 329 9.62 -9.42 -14.60
C SER A 329 9.04 -10.32 -15.69
N LEU A 330 7.82 -10.03 -16.17
CA LEU A 330 7.23 -10.75 -17.31
C LEU A 330 7.93 -10.43 -18.64
N PHE A 331 8.65 -9.30 -18.73
CA PHE A 331 9.21 -8.80 -19.99
C PHE A 331 10.71 -8.63 -19.94
N LYS A 332 11.29 -8.29 -18.79
CA LYS A 332 12.70 -7.91 -18.64
C LYS A 332 13.31 -8.50 -17.37
N PRO A 333 14.62 -8.78 -17.32
CA PRO A 333 15.32 -9.02 -16.05
C PRO A 333 15.02 -7.86 -15.09
N SER A 334 14.48 -8.16 -13.91
CA SER A 334 13.99 -7.14 -12.98
C SER A 334 14.52 -7.36 -11.58
N PHE A 335 15.01 -6.29 -10.95
CA PHE A 335 15.60 -6.32 -9.62
C PHE A 335 14.83 -5.40 -8.67
N HIS A 336 14.13 -5.98 -7.70
CA HIS A 336 13.47 -5.24 -6.64
C HIS A 336 14.47 -4.95 -5.52
N ILE A 337 14.72 -3.67 -5.28
CA ILE A 337 15.65 -3.17 -4.25
C ILE A 337 14.95 -2.15 -3.35
N ASP A 338 15.34 -2.06 -2.08
CA ASP A 338 14.76 -1.07 -1.16
C ASP A 338 15.52 0.27 -1.14
N ASP A 339 16.82 0.26 -1.37
CA ASP A 339 17.66 1.47 -1.43
C ASP A 339 18.95 1.29 -2.26
N SER A 340 19.77 2.34 -2.31
CA SER A 340 21.06 2.35 -3.03
C SER A 340 22.10 1.40 -2.45
N GLY A 341 21.99 1.00 -1.19
CA GLY A 341 22.90 0.04 -0.54
C GLY A 341 22.76 -1.39 -1.11
N CYS A 342 21.68 -1.65 -1.82
CA CYS A 342 21.49 -2.90 -2.55
C CYS A 342 22.44 -3.04 -3.77
N ILE A 343 22.93 -1.93 -4.31
CA ILE A 343 23.96 -1.92 -5.37
C ILE A 343 25.34 -2.07 -4.72
N VAL A 344 25.79 -3.31 -4.61
CA VAL A 344 27.07 -3.63 -3.96
C VAL A 344 28.25 -3.17 -4.83
N SER A 345 28.21 -3.54 -6.13
CA SER A 345 29.17 -3.14 -7.16
C SER A 345 28.53 -3.18 -8.55
N SER A 346 29.29 -2.82 -9.60
CA SER A 346 28.85 -3.02 -10.99
C SER A 346 28.57 -4.49 -11.33
N SER A 347 29.22 -5.42 -10.62
CA SER A 347 29.07 -6.87 -10.84
C SER A 347 28.13 -7.56 -9.86
N ARG A 348 27.68 -6.92 -8.77
CA ARG A 348 26.90 -7.59 -7.72
C ARG A 348 25.77 -6.71 -7.16
N ILE A 349 24.55 -7.23 -7.16
CA ILE A 349 23.36 -6.60 -6.61
C ILE A 349 22.69 -7.51 -5.57
N ARG A 350 22.19 -6.92 -4.48
CA ARG A 350 21.28 -7.54 -3.52
C ARG A 350 19.85 -7.12 -3.87
N HIS A 351 18.95 -8.06 -4.01
CA HIS A 351 17.57 -7.77 -4.38
C HIS A 351 16.64 -8.86 -3.85
N LYS A 352 15.33 -8.59 -3.85
CA LYS A 352 14.30 -9.56 -3.49
C LYS A 352 13.52 -9.98 -4.73
N PRO A 353 13.72 -11.20 -5.26
CA PRO A 353 12.88 -11.72 -6.35
C PRO A 353 11.41 -11.85 -5.93
N VAL A 354 10.50 -11.75 -6.90
CA VAL A 354 9.04 -11.82 -6.67
C VAL A 354 8.57 -13.18 -6.13
N ASP A 355 9.28 -14.25 -6.47
CA ASP A 355 9.00 -15.63 -6.08
C ASP A 355 9.66 -16.05 -4.75
N ARG A 356 10.37 -15.12 -4.08
CA ARG A 356 11.09 -15.40 -2.83
C ARG A 356 10.68 -14.51 -1.68
N ALA A 357 10.66 -15.10 -0.50
CA ALA A 357 10.38 -14.37 0.74
C ALA A 357 11.57 -13.52 1.21
N THR A 358 12.80 -13.88 0.81
CA THR A 358 14.06 -13.27 1.28
C THR A 358 14.88 -12.71 0.12
N GLU A 359 15.74 -11.75 0.47
CA GLU A 359 16.72 -11.19 -0.47
C GLU A 359 17.77 -12.23 -0.89
N ILE A 360 18.30 -12.03 -2.08
CA ILE A 360 19.45 -12.78 -2.61
C ILE A 360 20.48 -11.83 -3.21
N PHE A 361 21.67 -12.33 -3.44
CA PHE A 361 22.69 -11.68 -4.26
C PHE A 361 22.69 -12.26 -5.66
N THR A 362 22.79 -11.39 -6.66
CA THR A 362 23.00 -11.78 -8.07
C THR A 362 24.31 -11.16 -8.55
N ASP A 363 25.20 -12.02 -9.04
CA ASP A 363 26.46 -11.60 -9.66
C ASP A 363 26.24 -11.36 -11.15
N SER A 364 27.08 -10.49 -11.76
CA SER A 364 27.01 -10.12 -13.19
C SER A 364 25.62 -9.60 -13.61
N TRP A 365 24.98 -8.84 -12.71
CA TRP A 365 23.63 -8.31 -12.92
C TRP A 365 23.57 -7.20 -13.98
N LEU A 366 24.65 -6.45 -14.15
CA LEU A 366 24.78 -5.37 -15.12
C LEU A 366 25.58 -5.86 -16.32
N PRO A 367 24.98 -5.90 -17.54
CA PRO A 367 25.65 -6.35 -18.75
C PRO A 367 26.85 -5.49 -19.14
N ASP A 368 27.78 -6.07 -19.92
CA ASP A 368 28.89 -5.33 -20.54
C ASP A 368 28.38 -4.46 -21.71
N GLY A 369 29.20 -3.47 -22.13
CA GLY A 369 28.86 -2.57 -23.24
C GLY A 369 27.87 -1.45 -22.84
N ASP A 370 27.22 -0.86 -23.82
CA ASP A 370 26.16 0.13 -23.59
C ASP A 370 24.92 -0.55 -23.01
N VAL A 371 24.36 0.00 -21.93
CA VAL A 371 23.21 -0.59 -21.21
C VAL A 371 22.14 0.46 -20.99
N ILE A 372 20.89 0.09 -21.27
CA ILE A 372 19.71 0.90 -21.00
C ILE A 372 18.95 0.31 -19.81
N LEU A 373 18.93 1.05 -18.69
CA LEU A 373 18.26 0.65 -17.46
C LEU A 373 16.90 1.34 -17.37
N GLY A 374 15.83 0.56 -17.26
CA GLY A 374 14.52 1.06 -16.87
C GLY A 374 14.43 1.18 -15.35
N LEU A 375 13.94 2.31 -14.84
CA LEU A 375 13.74 2.53 -13.41
C LEU A 375 12.30 2.90 -13.12
N THR A 376 11.77 2.29 -12.07
CA THR A 376 10.50 2.68 -11.46
C THR A 376 10.58 2.61 -9.96
N ALA A 377 9.62 3.22 -9.27
CA ALA A 377 9.56 3.18 -7.81
C ALA A 377 8.11 3.12 -7.32
N GLY A 378 7.92 2.38 -6.22
CA GLY A 378 6.61 2.25 -5.58
C GLY A 378 6.08 3.59 -5.04
N ALA A 379 4.76 3.64 -4.83
CA ALA A 379 4.03 4.82 -4.36
C ALA A 379 4.46 5.34 -2.97
N SER A 380 5.23 4.55 -2.23
CA SER A 380 5.81 4.89 -0.93
C SER A 380 7.30 5.23 -0.98
N THR A 381 7.90 5.36 -2.16
CA THR A 381 9.34 5.60 -2.34
C THR A 381 9.62 7.06 -2.68
N PRO A 382 10.42 7.79 -1.89
CA PRO A 382 10.75 9.18 -2.20
C PRO A 382 11.70 9.31 -3.39
N ASP A 383 11.58 10.41 -4.16
CA ASP A 383 12.48 10.73 -5.29
C ASP A 383 13.96 10.70 -4.88
N ARG A 384 14.27 11.07 -3.63
CA ARG A 384 15.62 11.04 -3.10
C ARG A 384 16.25 9.64 -3.15
N VAL A 385 15.50 8.60 -2.79
CA VAL A 385 15.99 7.21 -2.85
C VAL A 385 16.26 6.80 -4.30
N VAL A 386 15.38 7.19 -5.22
CA VAL A 386 15.57 6.93 -6.66
C VAL A 386 16.83 7.62 -7.18
N GLY A 387 17.04 8.89 -6.81
CA GLY A 387 18.23 9.65 -7.17
C GLY A 387 19.52 9.02 -6.65
N GLU A 388 19.53 8.57 -5.38
CA GLU A 388 20.68 7.89 -4.77
C GLU A 388 20.97 6.54 -5.48
N VAL A 389 19.96 5.82 -5.94
CA VAL A 389 20.15 4.59 -6.73
C VAL A 389 20.80 4.91 -8.08
N VAL A 390 20.31 5.93 -8.80
CA VAL A 390 20.90 6.37 -10.07
C VAL A 390 22.37 6.77 -9.88
N ASP A 391 22.66 7.61 -8.89
CA ASP A 391 24.03 8.03 -8.57
C ASP A 391 24.93 6.84 -8.21
N ARG A 392 24.44 5.90 -7.42
CA ARG A 392 25.19 4.72 -7.00
C ARG A 392 25.55 3.83 -8.18
N ILE A 393 24.59 3.54 -9.08
CA ILE A 393 24.85 2.73 -10.29
C ILE A 393 25.84 3.44 -11.20
N ALA A 394 25.66 4.74 -11.45
CA ALA A 394 26.56 5.53 -12.29
C ALA A 394 28.01 5.52 -11.74
N ASN A 395 28.17 5.74 -10.42
CA ASN A 395 29.50 5.78 -9.78
C ASN A 395 30.20 4.42 -9.77
N CYS A 396 29.47 3.30 -9.61
CA CYS A 396 30.05 1.97 -9.69
C CYS A 396 30.66 1.69 -11.06
N CYS A 397 30.07 2.20 -12.14
CA CYS A 397 30.59 1.98 -13.49
C CYS A 397 31.75 2.91 -13.88
N ILE A 398 31.84 4.11 -13.27
CA ILE A 398 32.96 5.02 -13.50
C ILE A 398 34.22 4.51 -12.80
N GLY A 399 34.07 3.93 -11.59
CA GLY A 399 35.20 3.39 -10.80
C GLY A 399 35.87 2.16 -11.39
N ASP A 400 35.18 1.38 -12.22
CA ASP A 400 35.73 0.20 -12.89
C ASP A 400 36.51 0.54 -14.18
N SER A 401 36.60 1.82 -14.54
CA SER A 401 37.27 2.30 -15.77
C SER A 401 38.68 2.87 -15.50
N VAL A 402 39.25 2.64 -14.29
CA VAL A 402 40.60 3.08 -13.89
C VAL A 402 41.55 1.90 -13.69
#